data_e819d500c573a261e163ecf53dccb71b
#
_entry.id   e819d500c573a261e163ecf53dccb71b
#
_cell.length_a   1.000
_cell.length_b   1.000
_cell.length_c   1.000
_cell.angle_alpha   90.00
_cell.angle_beta   90.00
_cell.angle_gamma   90.00
#
_symmetry.space_group_name_H-M   'P 1'
#
loop_
_entity.id
_entity.type
_entity.pdbx_description
1 polymer ?
#
loop_
_entity_poly.entity_id
_entity_poly.type
_entity_poly.pdbx_seq_one_letter_code
_entity_poly.pdbx_strand_id
1 'polypeptide(L)'
;MRIEIRNDSVLLDGYVNAVARDSKPMLDENGEKFVEQICPKTFQRAVEKSNDILCLLNHEPSRVLGSTKKGNIELFEDNIGLRAICNITDSEVIRKAKENKLRGWSFGFEAVKDHEEQASENLKRRFVDEMNLFEVSIIDDRKVPC
;
A
#
# COMPACT_ATOMS: atom_id res chain seq x y z
N MET A 1 -10.48 -3.16 5.15
CA MET A 1 -10.70 -1.73 4.82
C MET A 1 -12.04 -1.30 5.39
N ARG A 2 -12.04 -0.26 6.19
CA ARG A 2 -13.26 0.38 6.66
C ARG A 2 -13.72 1.41 5.64
N ILE A 3 -15.01 1.37 5.28
CA ILE A 3 -15.61 2.25 4.27
C ILE A 3 -16.77 3.00 4.92
N GLU A 4 -16.73 4.33 4.85
CA GLU A 4 -17.82 5.19 5.29
C GLU A 4 -18.30 6.02 4.12
N ILE A 5 -19.51 5.77 3.65
CA ILE A 5 -20.09 6.45 2.49
C ILE A 5 -20.81 7.71 2.98
N ARG A 6 -20.46 8.83 2.38
CA ARG A 6 -21.06 10.16 2.64
C ARG A 6 -21.73 10.64 1.36
N ASN A 7 -22.38 11.84 1.40
CA ASN A 7 -23.11 12.35 0.24
C ASN A 7 -22.24 12.45 -1.03
N ASP A 8 -21.12 13.15 -0.95
CA ASP A 8 -20.27 13.44 -2.11
C ASP A 8 -18.85 12.89 -1.95
N SER A 9 -18.64 12.02 -0.97
CA SER A 9 -17.34 11.46 -0.69
C SER A 9 -17.43 10.08 -0.06
N VAL A 10 -16.30 9.41 -0.01
CA VAL A 10 -16.15 8.16 0.75
C VAL A 10 -14.88 8.26 1.59
N LEU A 11 -15.00 7.89 2.86
CA LEU A 11 -13.85 7.73 3.75
C LEU A 11 -13.39 6.29 3.69
N LEU A 12 -12.12 6.09 3.37
CA LEU A 12 -11.47 4.79 3.34
C LEU A 12 -10.38 4.76 4.40
N ASP A 13 -10.44 3.78 5.29
CA ASP A 13 -9.48 3.63 6.39
C ASP A 13 -9.01 2.18 6.42
N GLY A 14 -7.72 1.97 6.34
CA GLY A 14 -7.18 0.62 6.36
C GLY A 14 -5.67 0.59 6.35
N TYR A 15 -5.14 -0.63 6.35
CA TYR A 15 -3.71 -0.89 6.29
C TYR A 15 -3.29 -1.21 4.87
N VAL A 16 -2.34 -0.43 4.36
CA VAL A 16 -1.78 -0.64 3.02
C VAL A 16 -0.94 -1.91 3.01
N ASN A 17 -0.14 -2.10 4.03
CA ASN A 17 0.67 -3.29 4.24
C ASN A 17 1.09 -3.42 5.69
N ALA A 18 1.28 -4.66 6.15
CA ALA A 18 1.78 -4.93 7.50
C ALA A 18 3.30 -4.73 7.58
N VAL A 19 3.81 -4.49 8.79
CA VAL A 19 5.25 -4.53 9.10
C VAL A 19 5.58 -5.82 9.85
N ALA A 20 6.83 -6.26 9.73
CA ALA A 20 7.35 -7.44 10.42
C ALA A 20 6.52 -8.72 10.17
N ARG A 21 5.91 -8.83 9.01
CA ARG A 21 5.07 -9.95 8.62
C ARG A 21 5.37 -10.34 7.18
N ASP A 22 5.47 -11.64 6.92
CA ASP A 22 5.73 -12.17 5.58
C ASP A 22 4.60 -11.84 4.61
N SER A 23 4.98 -11.41 3.42
CA SER A 23 4.08 -11.32 2.28
C SER A 23 3.67 -12.73 1.81
N LYS A 24 2.75 -12.78 0.86
CA LYS A 24 2.51 -14.00 0.11
C LYS A 24 3.78 -14.35 -0.67
N PRO A 25 4.05 -15.66 -0.91
CA PRO A 25 5.20 -16.06 -1.69
C PRO A 25 5.18 -15.45 -3.09
N MET A 26 6.35 -14.97 -3.52
CA MET A 26 6.57 -14.38 -4.83
C MET A 26 7.71 -15.13 -5.54
N LEU A 27 7.85 -14.93 -6.84
CA LEU A 27 8.94 -15.49 -7.62
C LEU A 27 9.92 -14.37 -7.99
N ASP A 28 11.22 -14.64 -7.82
CA ASP A 28 12.27 -13.74 -8.29
C ASP A 28 12.57 -13.94 -9.78
N GLU A 29 13.57 -13.24 -10.31
CA GLU A 29 14.00 -13.34 -11.72
C GLU A 29 14.43 -14.74 -12.12
N ASN A 30 14.92 -15.51 -11.17
CA ASN A 30 15.40 -16.89 -11.39
C ASN A 30 14.32 -17.95 -11.16
N GLY A 31 13.08 -17.53 -10.89
CA GLY A 31 11.99 -18.44 -10.58
C GLY A 31 12.03 -19.03 -9.18
N GLU A 32 12.89 -18.51 -8.30
CA GLU A 32 12.95 -18.94 -6.91
C GLU A 32 11.90 -18.23 -6.06
N LYS A 33 11.30 -18.97 -5.12
CA LYS A 33 10.29 -18.40 -4.21
C LYS A 33 10.95 -17.57 -3.12
N PHE A 34 10.32 -16.46 -2.81
CA PHE A 34 10.68 -15.65 -1.66
C PHE A 34 9.46 -15.02 -1.02
N VAL A 35 9.58 -14.67 0.26
CA VAL A 35 8.63 -13.82 0.97
C VAL A 35 9.33 -12.52 1.34
N GLU A 36 8.54 -11.47 1.54
CA GLU A 36 9.07 -10.15 1.83
C GLU A 36 8.46 -9.62 3.12
N GLN A 37 9.30 -9.02 3.95
CA GLN A 37 8.86 -8.27 5.12
C GLN A 37 9.33 -6.82 5.01
N ILE A 38 8.46 -5.91 5.38
CA ILE A 38 8.84 -4.52 5.60
C ILE A 38 9.21 -4.38 7.07
N CYS A 39 10.42 -3.94 7.32
CA CYS A 39 10.91 -3.79 8.69
C CYS A 39 10.17 -2.67 9.41
N PRO A 40 9.98 -2.77 10.74
CA PRO A 40 9.37 -1.70 11.52
C PRO A 40 10.08 -0.36 11.29
N LYS A 41 9.30 0.72 11.21
CA LYS A 41 9.73 2.11 10.98
C LYS A 41 10.16 2.44 9.55
N THR A 42 10.27 1.46 8.66
CA THR A 42 10.64 1.69 7.26
C THR A 42 9.60 2.55 6.54
N PHE A 43 8.31 2.24 6.71
CA PHE A 43 7.24 3.07 6.15
C PHE A 43 7.25 4.48 6.75
N GLN A 44 7.39 4.60 8.06
CA GLN A 44 7.36 5.90 8.72
C GLN A 44 8.49 6.81 8.22
N ARG A 45 9.70 6.27 8.09
CA ARG A 45 10.82 7.02 7.53
C ARG A 45 10.57 7.43 6.08
N ALA A 46 9.96 6.53 5.28
CA ALA A 46 9.62 6.82 3.89
C ALA A 46 8.58 7.94 3.79
N VAL A 47 7.55 7.91 4.62
CA VAL A 47 6.52 8.96 4.68
C VAL A 47 7.15 10.30 5.06
N GLU A 48 8.00 10.33 6.10
CA GLU A 48 8.61 11.55 6.62
C GLU A 48 9.54 12.22 5.61
N LYS A 49 10.29 11.46 4.83
CA LYS A 49 11.22 12.03 3.83
C LYS A 49 10.56 12.39 2.50
N SER A 50 9.33 11.93 2.24
CA SER A 50 8.63 12.19 0.99
C SER A 50 7.92 13.54 1.03
N ASN A 51 8.05 14.32 -0.07
CA ASN A 51 7.32 15.58 -0.19
C ASN A 51 5.85 15.37 -0.52
N ASP A 52 5.55 14.31 -1.26
CA ASP A 52 4.20 14.00 -1.68
C ASP A 52 4.10 12.52 -2.04
N ILE A 53 3.08 11.86 -1.50
CA ILE A 53 2.77 10.46 -1.83
C ILE A 53 1.37 10.47 -2.44
N LEU A 54 1.27 9.96 -3.66
CA LEU A 54 0.00 9.92 -4.39
C LEU A 54 -0.87 8.75 -3.92
N CYS A 55 -2.18 8.94 -3.99
CA CYS A 55 -3.14 7.86 -3.93
C CYS A 55 -3.74 7.66 -5.31
N LEU A 56 -3.58 6.46 -5.83
CA LEU A 56 -4.02 6.09 -7.17
C LEU A 56 -5.15 5.05 -7.10
N LEU A 57 -5.83 4.89 -8.21
CA LEU A 57 -6.73 3.76 -8.44
C LEU A 57 -5.99 2.73 -9.27
N ASN A 58 -5.87 1.49 -8.75
CA ASN A 58 -5.24 0.36 -9.46
C ASN A 58 -3.83 0.63 -10.00
N HIS A 59 -3.01 1.41 -9.30
CA HIS A 59 -1.67 1.81 -9.74
C HIS A 59 -1.64 2.61 -11.04
N GLU A 60 -2.76 3.16 -11.49
CA GLU A 60 -2.83 3.92 -12.73
C GLU A 60 -2.42 5.38 -12.51
N PRO A 61 -1.31 5.84 -13.11
CA PRO A 61 -0.84 7.23 -12.93
C PRO A 61 -1.85 8.29 -13.40
N SER A 62 -2.71 7.94 -14.34
CA SER A 62 -3.78 8.83 -14.82
C SER A 62 -4.97 8.94 -13.86
N ARG A 63 -5.02 8.09 -12.85
CA ARG A 63 -6.13 8.04 -11.89
C ARG A 63 -5.68 8.44 -10.50
N VAL A 64 -5.33 9.70 -10.34
CA VAL A 64 -4.92 10.27 -9.06
C VAL A 64 -6.16 10.61 -8.24
N LEU A 65 -6.32 9.95 -7.10
CA LEU A 65 -7.43 10.14 -6.19
C LEU A 65 -7.15 11.21 -5.13
N GLY A 66 -5.88 11.48 -4.91
CA GLY A 66 -5.43 12.47 -3.95
C GLY A 66 -3.95 12.31 -3.62
N SER A 67 -3.50 13.01 -2.60
CA SER A 67 -2.10 12.93 -2.16
C SER A 67 -1.95 13.41 -0.72
N THR A 68 -0.81 13.10 -0.12
CA THR A 68 -0.47 13.60 1.21
C THR A 68 -0.31 15.12 1.22
N LYS A 69 0.28 15.69 0.17
CA LYS A 69 0.45 17.14 0.04
C LYS A 69 -0.89 17.84 -0.12
N LYS A 70 -1.82 17.26 -0.87
CA LYS A 70 -3.16 17.80 -1.05
C LYS A 70 -3.98 17.75 0.23
N GLY A 71 -3.64 16.85 1.16
CA GLY A 71 -4.24 16.76 2.48
C GLY A 71 -5.45 15.86 2.59
N ASN A 72 -5.90 15.24 1.51
CA ASN A 72 -7.03 14.30 1.56
C ASN A 72 -6.62 12.86 1.87
N ILE A 73 -5.33 12.63 2.06
CA ILE A 73 -4.75 11.34 2.45
C ILE A 73 -3.83 11.57 3.64
N GLU A 74 -3.99 10.73 4.65
CA GLU A 74 -3.11 10.66 5.80
C GLU A 74 -2.46 9.29 5.83
N LEU A 75 -1.13 9.24 5.93
CA LEU A 75 -0.34 8.02 6.01
C LEU A 75 0.53 8.06 7.25
N PHE A 76 0.50 6.98 8.02
CA PHE A 76 1.39 6.81 9.16
C PHE A 76 1.56 5.33 9.48
N GLU A 77 2.69 4.99 10.08
CA GLU A 77 2.94 3.63 10.54
C GLU A 77 2.57 3.51 12.02
N ASP A 78 1.85 2.44 12.35
CA ASP A 78 1.62 2.02 13.74
C ASP A 78 2.19 0.62 13.95
N ASN A 79 1.86 -0.04 15.06
CA ASN A 79 2.40 -1.37 15.38
C ASN A 79 1.98 -2.47 14.41
N ILE A 80 0.93 -2.25 13.64
CA ILE A 80 0.41 -3.23 12.68
C ILE A 80 1.05 -3.04 11.32
N GLY A 81 1.14 -1.79 10.86
CA GLY A 81 1.68 -1.49 9.53
C GLY A 81 1.43 -0.06 9.10
N LEU A 82 1.49 0.16 7.79
CA LEU A 82 1.20 1.45 7.18
C LEU A 82 -0.30 1.64 7.08
N ARG A 83 -0.82 2.56 7.89
CA ARG A 83 -2.24 2.91 7.88
C ARG A 83 -2.48 4.09 6.96
N ALA A 84 -3.56 4.00 6.18
CA ALA A 84 -4.01 5.07 5.30
C ALA A 84 -5.44 5.46 5.65
N ILE A 85 -5.67 6.76 5.74
CA ILE A 85 -7.00 7.34 5.93
C ILE A 85 -7.21 8.33 4.79
N CYS A 86 -8.18 8.05 3.92
CA CYS A 86 -8.38 8.79 2.69
C CYS A 86 -9.81 9.29 2.58
N ASN A 87 -9.97 10.55 2.24
CA ASN A 87 -11.26 11.14 1.90
C ASN A 87 -11.30 11.33 0.38
N ILE A 88 -12.09 10.53 -0.31
CA ILE A 88 -12.10 10.44 -1.76
C ILE A 88 -13.42 10.96 -2.31
N THR A 89 -13.32 11.85 -3.30
CA THR A 89 -14.49 12.45 -3.98
C THR A 89 -14.69 11.92 -5.41
N ASP A 90 -13.84 11.04 -5.87
CA ASP A 90 -13.93 10.44 -7.21
C ASP A 90 -15.21 9.64 -7.36
N SER A 91 -16.00 9.94 -8.41
CA SER A 91 -17.31 9.33 -8.60
C SER A 91 -17.27 7.83 -8.86
N GLU A 92 -16.24 7.35 -9.56
CA GLU A 92 -16.07 5.91 -9.79
C GLU A 92 -15.76 5.16 -8.51
N VAL A 93 -14.89 5.71 -7.67
CA VAL A 93 -14.54 5.09 -6.38
C VAL A 93 -15.75 5.08 -5.45
N ILE A 94 -16.53 6.17 -5.40
CA ILE A 94 -17.77 6.22 -4.61
C ILE A 94 -18.76 5.16 -5.07
N ARG A 95 -18.96 5.04 -6.38
CA ARG A 95 -19.84 4.00 -6.96
C ARG A 95 -19.35 2.59 -6.62
N LYS A 96 -18.06 2.33 -6.79
CA LYS A 96 -17.46 1.03 -6.45
C LYS A 96 -17.59 0.72 -4.95
N ALA A 97 -17.45 1.71 -4.10
CA ALA A 97 -17.66 1.55 -2.66
C ALA A 97 -19.10 1.12 -2.36
N LYS A 98 -20.09 1.80 -2.96
CA LYS A 98 -21.52 1.48 -2.80
C LYS A 98 -21.86 0.07 -3.32
N GLU A 99 -21.20 -0.38 -4.37
CA GLU A 99 -21.41 -1.69 -4.98
C GLU A 99 -20.55 -2.79 -4.34
N ASN A 100 -19.82 -2.47 -3.28
CA ASN A 100 -18.93 -3.41 -2.58
C ASN A 100 -17.85 -4.01 -3.49
N LYS A 101 -17.28 -3.19 -4.35
CA LYS A 101 -16.28 -3.59 -5.35
C LYS A 101 -14.86 -3.10 -5.06
N LEU A 102 -14.62 -2.51 -3.90
CA LEU A 102 -13.27 -2.17 -3.46
C LEU A 102 -12.66 -3.38 -2.76
N ARG A 103 -11.46 -3.77 -3.17
CA ARG A 103 -10.84 -5.03 -2.72
C ARG A 103 -9.73 -4.85 -1.70
N GLY A 104 -9.14 -3.67 -1.61
CA GLY A 104 -8.08 -3.40 -0.64
C GLY A 104 -7.11 -2.37 -1.13
N TRP A 105 -5.86 -2.54 -0.70
CA TRP A 105 -4.80 -1.58 -0.89
C TRP A 105 -3.58 -2.23 -1.54
N SER A 106 -2.78 -1.42 -2.18
CA SER A 106 -1.46 -1.78 -2.67
C SER A 106 -0.54 -0.56 -2.58
N PHE A 107 0.74 -0.73 -2.87
CA PHE A 107 1.68 0.38 -2.83
C PHE A 107 2.80 0.18 -3.85
N GLY A 108 3.37 1.30 -4.30
CA GLY A 108 4.51 1.32 -5.20
C GLY A 108 5.71 1.93 -4.48
N PHE A 109 6.83 1.21 -4.49
CA PHE A 109 8.04 1.63 -3.77
C PHE A 109 9.29 1.16 -4.50
N GLU A 110 10.41 1.76 -4.11
CA GLU A 110 11.74 1.33 -4.50
C GLU A 110 12.51 1.00 -3.24
N ALA A 111 13.06 -0.20 -3.16
CA ALA A 111 13.91 -0.58 -2.05
C ALA A 111 15.26 0.11 -2.18
N VAL A 112 15.66 0.85 -1.16
CA VAL A 112 16.97 1.51 -1.07
C VAL A 112 17.96 0.61 -0.36
N LYS A 113 17.53 -0.05 0.70
CA LYS A 113 18.33 -1.04 1.45
C LYS A 113 17.47 -2.25 1.76
N ASP A 114 18.02 -3.40 1.51
CA ASP A 114 17.41 -4.67 1.85
C ASP A 114 18.48 -5.69 2.24
N HIS A 115 18.05 -6.78 2.87
CA HIS A 115 18.89 -7.93 3.13
C HIS A 115 18.05 -9.19 3.05
N GLU A 116 18.72 -10.32 2.84
CA GLU A 116 18.06 -11.62 2.69
C GLU A 116 18.51 -12.59 3.76
N GLU A 117 17.60 -13.46 4.16
CA GLU A 117 17.87 -14.60 5.04
C GLU A 117 17.18 -15.83 4.46
N GLN A 118 17.69 -17.01 4.79
CA GLN A 118 17.03 -18.26 4.44
C GLN A 118 15.88 -18.49 5.44
N ALA A 119 14.64 -18.50 4.96
CA ALA A 119 13.48 -18.71 5.81
C ALA A 119 13.24 -20.21 6.06
N SER A 120 13.39 -21.03 5.02
CA SER A 120 13.30 -22.48 5.07
C SER A 120 14.00 -23.06 3.85
N GLU A 121 14.01 -24.37 3.68
CA GLU A 121 14.49 -25.00 2.46
C GLU A 121 13.69 -24.47 1.26
N ASN A 122 14.40 -23.95 0.24
CA ASN A 122 13.82 -23.38 -0.99
C ASN A 122 12.97 -22.13 -0.80
N LEU A 123 13.07 -21.45 0.36
CA LEU A 123 12.35 -20.19 0.60
C LEU A 123 13.29 -19.16 1.23
N LYS A 124 13.51 -18.07 0.51
CA LYS A 124 14.24 -16.90 1.03
C LYS A 124 13.27 -15.88 1.62
N ARG A 125 13.76 -15.15 2.61
CA ARG A 125 13.04 -13.98 3.16
C ARG A 125 13.86 -12.74 2.88
N ARG A 126 13.22 -11.78 2.19
CA ARG A 126 13.78 -10.46 1.93
C ARG A 126 13.24 -9.47 2.95
N PHE A 127 14.13 -8.77 3.63
CA PHE A 127 13.75 -7.68 4.53
C PHE A 127 14.03 -6.36 3.84
N VAL A 128 13.03 -5.50 3.75
CA VAL A 128 13.19 -4.14 3.24
C VAL A 128 13.44 -3.22 4.43
N ASP A 129 14.63 -2.65 4.48
CA ASP A 129 15.11 -1.82 5.60
C ASP A 129 14.94 -0.33 5.35
N GLU A 130 14.98 0.09 4.08
CA GLU A 130 14.79 1.47 3.67
C GLU A 130 14.16 1.49 2.28
N MET A 131 13.22 2.40 2.06
CA MET A 131 12.53 2.53 0.78
C MET A 131 12.23 3.98 0.44
N ASN A 132 11.98 4.20 -0.87
CA ASN A 132 11.23 5.36 -1.34
C ASN A 132 9.81 4.91 -1.63
N LEU A 133 8.84 5.53 -0.99
CA LEU A 133 7.43 5.23 -1.19
C LEU A 133 6.86 6.25 -2.18
N PHE A 134 6.41 5.77 -3.34
CA PHE A 134 5.94 6.64 -4.42
C PHE A 134 4.43 6.86 -4.38
N GLU A 135 3.68 5.79 -4.13
CA GLU A 135 2.23 5.86 -4.14
C GLU A 135 1.60 4.75 -3.29
N VAL A 136 0.37 5.00 -2.88
CA VAL A 136 -0.52 3.96 -2.39
C VAL A 136 -1.69 3.88 -3.34
N SER A 137 -2.29 2.72 -3.50
CA SER A 137 -3.40 2.51 -4.41
C SER A 137 -4.59 1.86 -3.74
N ILE A 138 -5.76 2.33 -4.13
CA ILE A 138 -7.01 1.64 -3.88
C ILE A 138 -7.19 0.63 -5.00
N ILE A 139 -7.49 -0.60 -4.65
CA ILE A 139 -7.66 -1.70 -5.60
C ILE A 139 -9.13 -2.06 -5.68
N ASP A 140 -9.67 -2.03 -6.89
CA ASP A 140 -11.06 -2.42 -7.14
C ASP A 140 -11.15 -3.85 -7.69
N ASP A 141 -12.35 -4.24 -8.14
CA ASP A 141 -12.65 -5.60 -8.62
C ASP A 141 -11.92 -6.01 -9.90
N ARG A 142 -11.24 -5.07 -10.58
CA ARG A 142 -10.45 -5.34 -11.78
C ARG A 142 -9.07 -5.91 -11.50
N LYS A 143 -8.59 -5.79 -10.25
CA LYS A 143 -7.25 -6.21 -9.84
C LYS A 143 -7.26 -6.95 -8.52
N VAL A 144 -6.14 -7.61 -8.22
CA VAL A 144 -5.93 -8.31 -6.94
C VAL A 144 -5.02 -7.44 -6.06
N PRO A 145 -5.40 -7.15 -4.80
CA PRO A 145 -4.54 -6.43 -3.87
C PRO A 145 -3.26 -7.20 -3.56
N CYS A 146 -2.25 -6.46 -3.12
CA CYS A 146 -1.00 -7.07 -2.63
C CYS A 146 -1.21 -7.97 -1.41
#